data_e4334550918b250333e31c27f90c3faa
#
_entry.id   e4334550918b250333e31c27f90c3faa
#
_cell.length_a   1.000
_cell.length_b   1.000
_cell.length_c   1.000
_cell.angle_alpha   90.00
_cell.angle_beta   90.00
_cell.angle_gamma   90.00
#
_symmetry.space_group_name_H-M   'P 1'
#
loop_
_entity.id
_entity.type
_entity.pdbx_description
1 polymer ?
#
loop_
_entity_poly.entity_id
_entity_poly.type
_entity_poly.pdbx_seq_one_letter_code
_entity_poly.pdbx_strand_id
1 'polypeptide(L)'
;MEPAGRLASIVEDHVKIGAMCEVTGIIGEGSVIASGVIMASGKKVYDEDTGDFVPPLKCEVGDKTFLLPVIPPYRLAVGGSLPSKKGNHNTDAVILKAGDLRDSATMRHFTKQGILYG
;
A
#
# COMPACT_ATOMS: atom_id res chain seq x y z
N MET A 1 16.48 5.30 1.13
CA MET A 1 16.88 6.13 0.14
C MET A 1 15.99 7.26 -0.01
N GLU A 2 16.49 8.29 -0.26
CA GLU A 2 15.78 9.42 -0.21
C GLU A 2 16.00 10.19 -1.41
N PRO A 3 15.12 10.21 -2.22
CA PRO A 3 15.30 11.03 -3.37
C PRO A 3 15.43 12.44 -2.91
N ALA A 4 16.43 13.10 -3.36
CA ALA A 4 16.74 14.44 -2.93
C ALA A 4 15.54 15.34 -3.08
N GLY A 5 15.25 16.08 -2.02
CA GLY A 5 14.12 17.00 -2.02
C GLY A 5 12.80 16.31 -2.17
N ARG A 6 12.72 15.01 -1.98
CA ARG A 6 11.49 14.33 -2.19
C ARG A 6 10.81 13.97 -0.94
N LEU A 7 9.63 13.38 -1.13
CA LEU A 7 8.78 12.95 -0.04
C LEU A 7 9.40 11.73 0.62
N ALA A 8 9.44 11.75 1.93
CA ALA A 8 9.95 10.64 2.70
C ALA A 8 8.90 9.56 2.85
N SER A 9 9.35 8.36 3.14
CA SER A 9 8.48 7.29 3.56
C SER A 9 8.58 7.13 5.05
N ILE A 10 7.44 6.87 5.70
CA ILE A 10 7.38 6.54 7.11
C ILE A 10 6.98 5.09 7.21
N VAL A 11 7.93 4.27 7.65
CA VAL A 11 7.73 2.83 7.76
C VAL A 11 7.80 2.47 9.23
N GLU A 12 6.68 2.00 9.76
CA GLU A 12 6.59 1.66 11.17
C GLU A 12 7.18 0.29 11.46
N ASP A 13 7.13 -0.14 12.72
CA ASP A 13 7.80 -1.35 13.14
C ASP A 13 7.22 -2.61 12.51
N HIS A 14 8.05 -3.61 12.31
CA HIS A 14 7.65 -4.94 11.85
C HIS A 14 7.04 -4.99 10.45
N VAL A 15 7.28 -3.96 9.65
CA VAL A 15 6.83 -3.93 8.26
C VAL A 15 7.78 -4.78 7.41
N LYS A 16 7.21 -5.55 6.50
CA LYS A 16 7.99 -6.32 5.51
C LYS A 16 7.69 -5.77 4.12
N ILE A 17 8.72 -5.45 3.38
CA ILE A 17 8.59 -4.93 2.03
C ILE A 17 9.27 -5.90 1.07
N GLY A 18 8.52 -6.38 0.10
CA GLY A 18 9.04 -7.33 -0.88
C GLY A 18 10.05 -6.69 -1.82
N ALA A 19 10.63 -7.52 -2.68
CA ALA A 19 11.67 -7.08 -3.61
C ALA A 19 11.07 -6.20 -4.70
N MET A 20 11.90 -5.31 -5.26
CA MET A 20 11.52 -4.46 -6.39
C MET A 20 10.36 -3.53 -6.09
N CYS A 21 10.21 -3.12 -4.84
CA CYS A 21 9.18 -2.17 -4.46
C CYS A 21 9.72 -0.75 -4.48
N GLU A 22 8.83 0.18 -4.81
CA GLU A 22 9.09 1.60 -4.66
C GLU A 22 8.01 2.15 -3.75
N VAL A 23 8.38 2.76 -2.63
CA VAL A 23 7.43 3.15 -1.61
C VAL A 23 7.61 4.61 -1.23
N THR A 24 6.55 5.38 -1.38
CA THR A 24 6.45 6.74 -0.87
C THR A 24 5.13 6.83 -0.11
N GLY A 25 5.18 7.16 1.16
CA GLY A 25 3.97 7.24 1.96
C GLY A 25 4.16 6.66 3.34
N ILE A 26 3.07 6.25 3.94
CA ILE A 26 3.06 5.78 5.33
C ILE A 26 2.63 4.32 5.34
N ILE A 27 3.45 3.47 5.97
CA ILE A 27 3.14 2.05 6.10
C ILE A 27 2.99 1.74 7.58
N GLY A 28 1.80 1.35 7.96
CA GLY A 28 1.48 1.04 9.35
C GLY A 28 2.16 -0.22 9.85
N GLU A 29 2.28 -0.31 11.16
CA GLU A 29 2.99 -1.38 11.83
C GLU A 29 2.52 -2.76 11.39
N GLY A 30 3.47 -3.67 11.19
CA GLY A 30 3.16 -5.06 10.90
C GLY A 30 2.59 -5.36 9.53
N SER A 31 2.47 -4.35 8.68
CA SER A 31 1.96 -4.57 7.33
C SER A 31 3.01 -5.20 6.43
N VAL A 32 2.54 -5.82 5.36
CA VAL A 32 3.42 -6.45 4.36
C VAL A 32 3.11 -5.85 3.00
N ILE A 33 4.16 -5.44 2.30
CA ILE A 33 4.06 -4.95 0.93
C ILE A 33 4.60 -6.05 0.03
N ALA A 34 3.76 -6.56 -0.86
CA ALA A 34 4.16 -7.62 -1.77
C ALA A 34 5.21 -7.12 -2.76
N SER A 35 5.96 -8.05 -3.34
CA SER A 35 7.01 -7.67 -4.30
C SER A 35 6.43 -6.96 -5.51
N GLY A 36 7.19 -6.00 -6.02
CA GLY A 36 6.82 -5.29 -7.24
C GLY A 36 5.80 -4.17 -7.06
N VAL A 37 5.41 -3.86 -5.84
CA VAL A 37 4.44 -2.78 -5.59
C VAL A 37 5.11 -1.43 -5.79
N ILE A 38 4.50 -0.59 -6.62
CA ILE A 38 4.96 0.78 -6.82
C ILE A 38 3.95 1.70 -6.15
N MET A 39 4.36 2.32 -5.05
CA MET A 39 3.50 3.21 -4.27
C MET A 39 4.11 4.60 -4.26
N ALA A 40 3.73 5.39 -5.25
CA ALA A 40 4.22 6.75 -5.40
C ALA A 40 3.19 7.75 -4.86
N SER A 41 3.62 8.99 -4.73
CA SER A 41 2.72 10.07 -4.35
C SER A 41 1.52 10.09 -5.31
N GLY A 42 0.33 10.21 -4.77
CA GLY A 42 -0.90 10.22 -5.55
C GLY A 42 -1.46 8.85 -5.90
N LYS A 43 -0.73 7.78 -5.59
CA LYS A 43 -1.24 6.43 -5.85
C LYS A 43 -2.42 6.15 -4.94
N LYS A 44 -3.48 5.59 -5.51
CA LYS A 44 -4.67 5.26 -4.73
C LYS A 44 -4.49 3.93 -4.02
N VAL A 45 -5.05 3.83 -2.83
CA VAL A 45 -5.04 2.62 -2.01
C VAL A 45 -6.48 2.19 -1.81
N TYR A 46 -6.82 1.00 -2.31
CA TYR A 46 -8.18 0.47 -2.21
C TYR A 46 -8.22 -0.63 -1.15
N ASP A 47 -9.19 -0.54 -0.26
CA ASP A 47 -9.33 -1.50 0.84
C ASP A 47 -10.47 -2.47 0.54
N GLU A 48 -10.14 -3.74 0.41
CA GLU A 48 -11.14 -4.77 0.12
C GLU A 48 -12.12 -4.98 1.26
N ASP A 49 -11.71 -4.71 2.50
CA ASP A 49 -12.61 -4.88 3.65
C ASP A 49 -13.73 -3.85 3.67
N THR A 50 -13.42 -2.61 3.30
CA THR A 50 -14.42 -1.55 3.32
C THR A 50 -15.07 -1.34 1.96
N GLY A 51 -14.44 -1.81 0.90
CA GLY A 51 -14.91 -1.56 -0.46
C GLY A 51 -14.69 -0.12 -0.90
N ASP A 52 -13.75 0.58 -0.29
CA ASP A 52 -13.53 1.98 -0.57
C ASP A 52 -12.05 2.31 -0.51
N PHE A 53 -11.70 3.52 -0.94
CA PHE A 53 -10.32 3.98 -0.91
C PHE A 53 -9.93 4.43 0.48
N VAL A 54 -8.67 4.19 0.84
CA VAL A 54 -8.11 4.71 2.07
C VAL A 54 -7.75 6.18 1.85
N PRO A 55 -8.20 7.09 2.72
CA PRO A 55 -7.87 8.51 2.55
C PRO A 55 -6.36 8.73 2.61
N PRO A 56 -5.80 9.50 1.69
CA PRO A 56 -4.38 9.79 1.73
C PRO A 56 -4.06 10.84 2.79
N LEU A 57 -2.79 10.90 3.18
CA LEU A 57 -2.31 11.96 4.04
C LEU A 57 -1.84 13.13 3.18
N LYS A 58 -2.35 14.30 3.47
CA LYS A 58 -1.96 15.51 2.76
C LYS A 58 -0.63 16.03 3.32
N CYS A 59 0.31 16.26 2.43
CA CYS A 59 1.63 16.76 2.82
C CYS A 59 1.97 17.96 1.99
N GLU A 60 2.38 19.05 2.66
CA GLU A 60 2.75 20.28 1.96
C GLU A 60 4.25 20.48 2.03
N VAL A 61 4.86 20.65 0.86
CA VAL A 61 6.29 20.90 0.75
C VAL A 61 6.46 22.16 -0.10
N GLY A 62 6.92 23.23 0.52
CA GLY A 62 7.00 24.51 -0.15
C GLY A 62 5.61 25.01 -0.55
N ASP A 63 5.43 25.28 -1.83
CA ASP A 63 4.14 25.72 -2.34
C ASP A 63 3.34 24.59 -3.00
N LYS A 64 3.81 23.35 -2.86
CA LYS A 64 3.16 22.18 -3.47
C LYS A 64 2.51 21.31 -2.41
N THR A 65 1.39 20.72 -2.79
CA THR A 65 0.67 19.76 -1.94
C THR A 65 0.74 18.38 -2.57
N PHE A 66 1.10 17.39 -1.77
CA PHE A 66 1.18 16.01 -2.19
C PHE A 66 0.20 15.18 -1.37
N LEU A 67 -0.33 14.15 -2.01
CA LEU A 67 -1.18 13.17 -1.33
C LEU A 67 -0.38 11.89 -1.15
N LEU A 68 -0.07 11.57 0.11
CA LEU A 68 0.74 10.40 0.43
C LEU A 68 -0.16 9.20 0.67
N PRO A 69 0.08 8.08 -0.01
CA PRO A 69 -0.67 6.86 0.26
C PRO A 69 -0.45 6.39 1.69
N VAL A 70 -1.47 5.83 2.31
CA VAL A 70 -1.42 5.33 3.67
C VAL A 70 -1.83 3.87 3.67
N ILE A 71 -0.98 3.01 4.22
CA ILE A 71 -1.29 1.61 4.45
C ILE A 71 -1.59 1.44 5.94
N PRO A 72 -2.82 1.07 6.30
CA PRO A 72 -3.15 0.84 7.72
C PRO A 72 -2.32 -0.30 8.31
N PRO A 73 -2.23 -0.39 9.64
CA PRO A 73 -1.45 -1.45 10.28
C PRO A 73 -2.00 -2.84 9.96
N TYR A 74 -1.10 -3.81 9.91
CA TYR A 74 -1.41 -5.24 9.82
C TYR A 74 -2.22 -5.60 8.58
N ARG A 75 -1.90 -4.98 7.46
CA ARG A 75 -2.57 -5.27 6.19
C ARG A 75 -1.56 -5.75 5.15
N LEU A 76 -2.03 -6.56 4.23
CA LEU A 76 -1.23 -6.99 3.08
C LEU A 76 -1.57 -6.13 1.88
N ALA A 77 -0.59 -5.46 1.32
CA ALA A 77 -0.76 -4.60 0.16
C ALA A 77 -0.15 -5.27 -1.06
N VAL A 78 -0.91 -5.34 -2.14
CA VAL A 78 -0.46 -5.89 -3.41
C VAL A 78 -0.72 -4.88 -4.52
N GLY A 79 -0.02 -5.03 -5.63
CA GLY A 79 -0.30 -4.20 -6.79
C GLY A 79 -1.55 -4.69 -7.50
N GLY A 80 -2.29 -3.78 -8.10
CA GLY A 80 -3.48 -4.13 -8.83
C GLY A 80 -3.97 -3.01 -9.70
N SER A 81 -5.13 -3.22 -10.29
CA SER A 81 -5.77 -2.19 -11.10
C SER A 81 -7.26 -2.23 -10.86
N LEU A 82 -7.88 -1.08 -10.98
CA LEU A 82 -9.31 -0.92 -10.80
C LEU A 82 -9.91 -0.35 -12.08
N PRO A 83 -11.16 -0.69 -12.42
CA PRO A 83 -11.81 -0.10 -13.57
C PRO A 83 -11.93 1.40 -13.38
N SER A 84 -11.63 2.17 -14.43
CA SER A 84 -11.81 3.60 -14.34
C SER A 84 -13.32 3.91 -14.41
N LYS A 85 -13.70 5.04 -13.84
CA LYS A 85 -15.09 5.46 -13.87
C LYS A 85 -15.60 5.69 -15.29
N LYS A 86 -14.70 5.97 -16.21
CA LYS A 86 -15.07 6.19 -17.61
C LYS A 86 -15.08 4.89 -18.41
N GLY A 87 -14.71 3.78 -17.81
CA GLY A 87 -14.90 2.46 -18.39
C GLY A 87 -13.96 2.04 -19.50
N ASN A 88 -13.04 2.88 -19.92
CA ASN A 88 -12.22 2.57 -21.10
C ASN A 88 -10.86 2.00 -20.77
N HIS A 89 -10.44 2.03 -19.53
CA HIS A 89 -9.13 1.52 -19.11
C HIS A 89 -9.13 1.32 -17.61
N ASN A 90 -8.12 0.60 -17.14
CA ASN A 90 -7.94 0.38 -15.71
C ASN A 90 -6.98 1.40 -15.13
N THR A 91 -7.16 1.70 -13.86
CA THR A 91 -6.28 2.59 -13.12
C THR A 91 -5.46 1.77 -12.13
N ASP A 92 -4.15 1.94 -12.15
CA ASP A 92 -3.28 1.24 -11.21
C ASP A 92 -3.58 1.71 -9.78
N ALA A 93 -3.57 0.77 -8.87
CA ALA A 93 -3.82 1.06 -7.46
C ALA A 93 -3.08 0.05 -6.61
N VAL A 94 -2.88 0.40 -5.34
CA VAL A 94 -2.44 -0.55 -4.33
C VAL A 94 -3.70 -1.14 -3.71
N ILE A 95 -3.76 -2.46 -3.64
CA ILE A 95 -4.92 -3.16 -3.12
C ILE A 95 -4.59 -3.73 -1.75
N LEU A 96 -5.36 -3.36 -0.73
CA LEU A 96 -5.25 -3.98 0.58
C LEU A 96 -6.13 -5.21 0.60
N LYS A 97 -5.51 -6.36 0.72
CA LYS A 97 -6.25 -7.62 0.75
C LYS A 97 -7.07 -7.71 2.03
N ALA A 98 -8.24 -8.32 1.93
CA ALA A 98 -9.13 -8.46 3.08
C ALA A 98 -8.47 -9.26 4.20
N GLY A 99 -8.74 -8.85 5.42
CA GLY A 99 -8.26 -9.54 6.62
C GLY A 99 -7.14 -8.80 7.32
N ASP A 100 -6.87 -9.23 8.54
CA ASP A 100 -5.87 -8.63 9.42
C ASP A 100 -4.73 -9.62 9.61
N LEU A 101 -3.49 -9.17 9.41
CA LEU A 101 -2.33 -10.06 9.50
C LEU A 101 -2.06 -10.59 10.90
N ARG A 102 -2.70 -10.03 11.91
CA ARG A 102 -2.62 -10.60 13.26
C ARG A 102 -3.51 -11.83 13.41
N ASP A 103 -4.47 -12.02 12.50
CA ASP A 103 -5.37 -13.15 12.54
C ASP A 103 -4.68 -14.38 11.91
N SER A 104 -4.59 -15.46 12.67
CA SER A 104 -3.87 -16.65 12.21
C SER A 104 -4.52 -17.30 10.99
N ALA A 105 -5.83 -17.20 10.85
CA ALA A 105 -6.51 -17.75 9.67
C ALA A 105 -6.16 -16.95 8.43
N THR A 106 -6.10 -15.63 8.54
CA THR A 106 -5.69 -14.77 7.43
C THR A 106 -4.24 -15.07 7.02
N MET A 107 -3.35 -15.21 7.99
CA MET A 107 -1.96 -15.53 7.72
C MET A 107 -1.82 -16.87 6.99
N ARG A 108 -2.54 -17.88 7.45
CA ARG A 108 -2.50 -19.19 6.79
C ARG A 108 -3.00 -19.12 5.36
N HIS A 109 -4.05 -18.36 5.13
CA HIS A 109 -4.61 -18.20 3.79
C HIS A 109 -3.59 -17.58 2.84
N PHE A 110 -2.95 -16.48 3.24
CA PHE A 110 -1.97 -15.83 2.39
C PHE A 110 -0.70 -16.66 2.21
N THR A 111 -0.29 -17.40 3.23
CA THR A 111 0.86 -18.28 3.13
C THR A 111 0.59 -19.39 2.10
N LYS A 112 -0.60 -19.96 2.11
CA LYS A 112 -0.97 -20.99 1.14
C LYS A 112 -0.98 -20.47 -0.28
N GLN A 113 -1.31 -19.19 -0.46
CA GLN A 113 -1.29 -18.59 -1.78
C GLN A 113 0.10 -18.20 -2.26
N GLY A 114 1.11 -18.36 -1.41
CA GLY A 114 2.48 -18.00 -1.76
C GLY A 114 2.75 -16.52 -1.75
N ILE A 115 1.84 -15.72 -1.19
CA ILE A 115 2.02 -14.26 -1.14
C ILE A 115 2.92 -13.87 0.01
N LEU A 116 2.80 -14.55 1.14
CA LEU A 116 3.64 -14.32 2.31
C LEU A 116 4.67 -15.43 2.42
N TYR A 117 5.91 -15.06 2.69
CA TYR A 117 6.92 -16.04 2.94
C TYR A 117 7.12 -16.17 4.43
N GLY A 118 7.19 -17.31 4.81
CA GLY A 118 7.52 -17.86 6.03
C GLY A 118 7.77 -17.08 7.25
#